data_b22975391ad6919772e494df4a15a6bb
#
_entry.id   b22975391ad6919772e494df4a15a6bb
#
_cell.length_a   1.000
_cell.length_b   1.000
_cell.length_c   1.000
_cell.angle_alpha   90.00
_cell.angle_beta   90.00
_cell.angle_gamma   90.00
#
_symmetry.space_group_name_H-M   'P 1'
#
loop_
_entity.id
_entity.type
_entity.pdbx_description
1 polymer ?
#
loop_
_entity_poly.entity_id
_entity_poly.type
_entity_poly.pdbx_seq_one_letter_code
_entity_poly.pdbx_strand_id
1 'polypeptide(L)'
;MILLDTCALVFDALAPERLSAEALRAIEEGEENGSLACCDISLWEIAMLVAKGRLDPGTDALSFLKLVLASRVIRPLPITPEIARISANDALFAHHDPADRIIAATALHYEKPLVTCDEAMQAVKGLKIIW
;
A
#
# COMPACT_ATOMS: atom_id res chain seq x y z
N MET A 1 9.76 5.48 -8.36
CA MET A 1 8.57 4.73 -7.93
C MET A 1 8.34 4.91 -6.44
N ILE A 2 7.11 5.15 -6.06
CA ILE A 2 6.67 5.24 -4.66
C ILE A 2 5.54 4.24 -4.49
N LEU A 3 5.66 3.39 -3.46
CA LEU A 3 4.64 2.39 -3.15
C LEU A 3 3.70 2.88 -2.06
N LEU A 4 2.42 2.61 -2.22
CA LEU A 4 1.39 2.97 -1.25
C LEU A 4 0.90 1.71 -0.53
N ASP A 5 0.96 1.73 0.81
CA ASP A 5 0.32 0.72 1.64
C ASP A 5 -1.20 0.88 1.55
N THR A 6 -1.93 -0.15 1.93
CA THR A 6 -3.39 -0.15 1.89
C THR A 6 -3.99 1.03 2.65
N CYS A 7 -3.48 1.35 3.85
CA CYS A 7 -3.97 2.51 4.61
C CYS A 7 -3.78 3.82 3.85
N ALA A 8 -2.66 3.99 3.16
CA ALA A 8 -2.41 5.20 2.37
C ALA A 8 -3.38 5.31 1.18
N LEU A 9 -3.65 4.18 0.50
CA LEU A 9 -4.63 4.15 -0.58
C LEU A 9 -6.03 4.56 -0.11
N VAL A 10 -6.45 4.01 1.02
CA VAL A 10 -7.78 4.28 1.59
C VAL A 10 -7.89 5.72 2.06
N PHE A 11 -6.89 6.22 2.78
CA PHE A 11 -6.91 7.60 3.27
C PHE A 11 -6.88 8.60 2.13
N ASP A 12 -6.04 8.37 1.12
CA ASP A 12 -6.00 9.26 -0.04
C ASP A 12 -7.35 9.35 -0.75
N ALA A 13 -8.05 8.23 -0.86
CA ALA A 13 -9.34 8.17 -1.55
C ALA A 13 -10.51 8.70 -0.72
N LEU A 14 -10.56 8.42 0.58
CA LEU A 14 -11.75 8.65 1.41
C LEU A 14 -11.54 9.64 2.55
N ALA A 15 -10.34 9.84 3.03
CA ALA A 15 -10.05 10.67 4.20
C ALA A 15 -8.66 11.30 4.09
N PRO A 16 -8.41 12.15 3.06
CA PRO A 16 -7.08 12.70 2.82
C PRO A 16 -6.55 13.53 3.99
N GLU A 17 -7.41 14.03 4.86
CA GLU A 17 -7.02 14.74 6.08
C GLU A 17 -6.29 13.84 7.08
N ARG A 18 -6.36 12.51 6.91
CA ARG A 18 -5.64 11.56 7.75
C ARG A 18 -4.21 11.29 7.25
N LEU A 19 -3.88 11.73 6.06
CA LEU A 19 -2.50 11.65 5.55
C LEU A 19 -1.64 12.70 6.26
N SER A 20 -0.39 12.33 6.58
CA SER A 20 0.58 13.32 7.03
C SER A 20 0.96 14.24 5.87
N ALA A 21 1.55 15.39 6.18
CA ALA A 21 2.03 16.32 5.15
C ALA A 21 3.07 15.67 4.24
N GLU A 22 3.97 14.85 4.81
CA GLU A 22 4.98 14.12 4.05
C GLU A 22 4.36 13.07 3.13
N ALA A 23 3.38 12.32 3.64
CA ALA A 23 2.67 11.30 2.85
C ALA A 23 1.94 11.93 1.67
N LEU A 24 1.20 13.01 1.91
CA LEU A 24 0.48 13.71 0.85
C LEU A 24 1.44 14.24 -0.21
N ARG A 25 2.55 14.85 0.21
CA ARG A 25 3.56 15.36 -0.70
C ARG A 25 4.15 14.25 -1.57
N ALA A 26 4.47 13.11 -0.97
CA ALA A 26 5.02 11.96 -1.70
C ALA A 26 4.02 11.43 -2.74
N ILE A 27 2.73 11.36 -2.38
CA ILE A 27 1.68 10.93 -3.29
C ILE A 27 1.54 11.91 -4.46
N GLU A 28 1.51 13.20 -4.19
CA GLU A 28 1.38 14.23 -5.22
C GLU A 28 2.58 14.22 -6.18
N GLU A 29 3.79 14.13 -5.65
CA GLU A 29 5.01 14.03 -6.48
C GLU A 29 5.00 12.75 -7.31
N GLY A 30 4.61 11.63 -6.72
CA GLY A 30 4.52 10.36 -7.43
C GLY A 30 3.50 10.40 -8.56
N GLU A 31 2.36 11.07 -8.35
CA GLU A 31 1.37 11.27 -9.40
C GLU A 31 1.92 12.10 -10.56
N GLU A 32 2.57 13.22 -10.25
CA GLU A 32 3.18 14.08 -11.27
C GLU A 32 4.21 13.34 -12.11
N ASN A 33 4.99 12.48 -11.49
CA ASN A 33 6.04 11.70 -12.14
C ASN A 33 5.53 10.40 -12.80
N GLY A 34 4.25 10.07 -12.65
CA GLY A 34 3.70 8.82 -13.13
C GLY A 34 4.32 7.61 -12.48
N SER A 35 4.70 7.70 -11.20
CA SER A 35 5.51 6.70 -10.51
C SER A 35 4.84 6.07 -9.30
N LEU A 36 3.53 6.25 -9.14
CA LEU A 36 2.78 5.62 -8.03
C LEU A 36 2.47 4.16 -8.33
N ALA A 37 2.64 3.32 -7.31
CA ALA A 37 2.36 1.91 -7.40
C ALA A 37 1.82 1.38 -6.07
N CYS A 38 1.21 0.21 -6.09
CA CYS A 38 0.82 -0.53 -4.89
C CYS A 38 1.05 -2.01 -5.14
N CYS A 39 1.13 -2.79 -4.07
CA CYS A 39 1.10 -4.24 -4.21
C CYS A 39 -0.32 -4.68 -4.55
N ASP A 40 -0.48 -5.65 -5.45
CA ASP A 40 -1.80 -6.14 -5.84
C ASP A 40 -2.59 -6.74 -4.67
N ILE A 41 -1.93 -7.20 -3.61
CA ILE A 41 -2.61 -7.68 -2.39
C ILE A 41 -3.44 -6.58 -1.73
N SER A 42 -3.10 -5.31 -1.93
CA SER A 42 -3.89 -4.20 -1.40
C SER A 42 -5.30 -4.16 -1.99
N LEU A 43 -5.46 -4.58 -3.23
CA LEU A 43 -6.78 -4.68 -3.87
C LEU A 43 -7.66 -5.69 -3.12
N TRP A 44 -7.10 -6.83 -2.76
CA TRP A 44 -7.79 -7.84 -1.98
C TRP A 44 -8.14 -7.33 -0.58
N GLU A 45 -7.19 -6.67 0.09
CA GLU A 45 -7.44 -6.11 1.43
C GLU A 45 -8.60 -5.11 1.42
N ILE A 46 -8.62 -4.20 0.45
CA ILE A 46 -9.70 -3.21 0.33
C ILE A 46 -11.03 -3.91 0.08
N ALA A 47 -11.06 -4.89 -0.83
CA ALA A 47 -12.28 -5.66 -1.10
C ALA A 47 -12.80 -6.37 0.15
N MET A 48 -11.90 -6.94 0.95
CA MET A 48 -12.26 -7.60 2.21
C MET A 48 -12.80 -6.62 3.26
N LEU A 49 -12.20 -5.43 3.36
CA LEU A 49 -12.68 -4.39 4.28
C LEU A 49 -14.10 -3.96 3.93
N VAL A 50 -14.38 -3.79 2.64
CA VAL A 50 -15.73 -3.45 2.16
C VAL A 50 -16.71 -4.59 2.44
N ALA A 51 -16.32 -5.84 2.11
CA ALA A 51 -17.17 -7.01 2.30
C ALA A 51 -17.53 -7.24 3.78
N LYS A 52 -16.62 -6.93 4.70
CA LYS A 52 -16.83 -7.09 6.15
C LYS A 52 -17.50 -5.88 6.80
N GLY A 53 -17.88 -4.88 6.03
CA GLY A 53 -18.52 -3.67 6.55
C GLY A 53 -17.59 -2.77 7.37
N ARG A 54 -16.28 -2.94 7.23
CA ARG A 54 -15.27 -2.13 7.94
C ARG A 54 -14.87 -0.88 7.16
N LEU A 55 -15.26 -0.79 5.91
CA LEU A 55 -15.02 0.35 5.03
C LEU A 55 -16.27 0.56 4.20
N ASP A 56 -16.78 1.79 4.19
CA ASP A 56 -17.92 2.19 3.36
C ASP A 56 -17.43 3.23 2.35
N PRO A 57 -17.18 2.82 1.09
CA PRO A 57 -16.74 3.74 0.06
C PRO A 57 -17.88 4.51 -0.62
N GLY A 58 -19.14 4.28 -0.20
CA GLY A 58 -20.32 4.89 -0.84
C GLY A 58 -20.70 4.27 -2.18
N THR A 59 -20.03 3.21 -2.60
CA THR A 59 -20.28 2.47 -3.83
C THR A 59 -19.86 1.01 -3.63
N ASP A 60 -20.03 0.16 -4.65
CA ASP A 60 -19.58 -1.23 -4.58
C ASP A 60 -18.04 -1.33 -4.61
N ALA A 61 -17.52 -2.48 -4.15
CA ALA A 61 -16.08 -2.68 -4.04
C ALA A 61 -15.37 -2.60 -5.39
N LEU A 62 -15.94 -3.16 -6.45
CA LEU A 62 -15.33 -3.15 -7.77
C LEU A 62 -15.17 -1.74 -8.31
N SER A 63 -16.23 -0.94 -8.23
CA SER A 63 -16.21 0.45 -8.67
C SER A 63 -15.21 1.27 -7.88
N PHE A 64 -15.15 1.06 -6.56
CA PHE A 64 -14.21 1.75 -5.70
C PHE A 64 -12.76 1.41 -6.04
N LEU A 65 -12.45 0.13 -6.22
CA LEU A 65 -11.10 -0.31 -6.58
C LEU A 65 -10.64 0.30 -7.91
N LYS A 66 -11.51 0.31 -8.91
CA LYS A 66 -11.20 0.93 -10.20
C LYS A 66 -10.95 2.43 -10.05
N LEU A 67 -11.74 3.10 -9.22
CA LEU A 67 -11.58 4.54 -8.95
C LEU A 67 -10.26 4.84 -8.25
N VAL A 68 -9.91 4.06 -7.23
CA VAL A 68 -8.64 4.21 -6.48
C VAL A 68 -7.45 4.14 -7.44
N LEU A 69 -7.43 3.15 -8.32
CA LEU A 69 -6.32 3.00 -9.27
C LEU A 69 -6.30 4.10 -10.33
N ALA A 70 -7.46 4.53 -10.80
CA ALA A 70 -7.56 5.50 -11.91
C ALA A 70 -7.31 6.94 -11.46
N SER A 71 -7.73 7.32 -10.26
CA SER A 71 -7.74 8.73 -9.83
C SER A 71 -6.34 9.35 -9.77
N ARG A 72 -5.33 8.58 -9.39
CA ARG A 72 -3.93 9.02 -9.39
C ARG A 72 -3.03 8.18 -10.28
N VAL A 73 -3.61 7.36 -11.14
CA VAL A 73 -2.89 6.46 -12.06
C VAL A 73 -1.90 5.57 -11.28
N ILE A 74 -2.43 4.85 -10.29
CA ILE A 74 -1.65 3.94 -9.46
C ILE A 74 -1.54 2.59 -10.16
N ARG A 75 -0.31 2.09 -10.31
CA ARG A 75 -0.06 0.80 -10.94
C ARG A 75 0.00 -0.32 -9.91
N PRO A 76 -0.89 -1.33 -9.98
CA PRO A 76 -0.76 -2.51 -9.12
C PRO A 76 0.42 -3.37 -9.61
N LEU A 77 1.26 -3.80 -8.67
CA LEU A 77 2.42 -4.65 -8.95
C LEU A 77 2.11 -6.09 -8.53
N PRO A 78 2.42 -7.07 -9.37
CA PRO A 78 2.12 -8.46 -9.05
C PRO A 78 3.04 -9.00 -7.96
N ILE A 79 2.55 -10.02 -7.25
CA ILE A 79 3.37 -10.81 -6.34
C ILE A 79 4.23 -11.73 -7.20
N THR A 80 5.54 -11.46 -7.22
CA THR A 80 6.49 -12.28 -7.97
C THR A 80 7.05 -13.40 -7.07
N PRO A 81 7.70 -14.43 -7.63
CA PRO A 81 8.39 -15.44 -6.82
C PRO A 81 9.42 -14.82 -5.85
N GLU A 82 10.13 -13.80 -6.27
CA GLU A 82 11.11 -13.09 -5.43
C GLU A 82 10.44 -12.40 -4.25
N ILE A 83 9.34 -11.69 -4.49
CA ILE A 83 8.57 -11.03 -3.44
C ILE A 83 8.00 -12.05 -2.46
N ALA A 84 7.45 -13.16 -2.97
CA ALA A 84 6.93 -14.23 -2.13
C ALA A 84 8.02 -14.78 -1.20
N ARG A 85 9.21 -15.03 -1.74
CA ARG A 85 10.35 -15.53 -0.96
C ARG A 85 10.75 -14.54 0.14
N ILE A 86 10.85 -13.26 -0.16
CA ILE A 86 11.18 -12.24 0.83
C ILE A 86 10.11 -12.20 1.92
N SER A 87 8.83 -12.24 1.57
CA SER A 87 7.71 -12.16 2.53
C SER A 87 7.67 -13.34 3.50
N ALA A 88 8.23 -14.48 3.12
CA ALA A 88 8.25 -15.68 3.94
C ALA A 88 9.39 -15.68 4.99
N ASN A 89 10.25 -14.67 4.99
CA ASN A 89 11.36 -14.57 5.93
C ASN A 89 10.89 -14.15 7.33
N ASP A 90 10.78 -15.10 8.25
CA ASP A 90 10.34 -14.85 9.61
C ASP A 90 11.27 -13.92 10.40
N ALA A 91 12.55 -13.90 10.08
CA ALA A 91 13.50 -13.00 10.74
C ALA A 91 13.14 -11.51 10.48
N LEU A 92 12.53 -11.20 9.33
CA LEU A 92 12.08 -9.86 9.00
C LEU A 92 10.66 -9.59 9.49
N PHE A 93 9.78 -10.60 9.49
CA PHE A 93 8.33 -10.39 9.55
C PHE A 93 7.60 -11.24 10.61
N ALA A 94 8.27 -11.75 11.63
CA ALA A 94 7.71 -12.73 12.58
C ALA A 94 6.34 -12.33 13.16
N HIS A 95 6.09 -11.04 13.36
CA HIS A 95 4.87 -10.54 14.01
C HIS A 95 3.94 -9.76 13.07
N HIS A 96 4.20 -9.82 11.77
CA HIS A 96 3.39 -9.13 10.78
C HIS A 96 2.36 -10.07 10.17
N ASP A 97 1.19 -9.55 9.82
CA ASP A 97 0.21 -10.36 9.10
C ASP A 97 0.66 -10.62 7.65
N PRO A 98 0.06 -11.64 6.96
CA PRO A 98 0.49 -12.02 5.62
C PRO A 98 0.45 -10.88 4.58
N ALA A 99 -0.60 -10.06 4.59
CA ALA A 99 -0.71 -8.97 3.62
C ALA A 99 0.38 -7.91 3.86
N ASP A 100 0.65 -7.56 5.12
CA ASP A 100 1.70 -6.60 5.48
C ASP A 100 3.07 -7.11 5.07
N ARG A 101 3.34 -8.40 5.25
CA ARG A 101 4.58 -9.04 4.80
C ARG A 101 4.79 -8.87 3.30
N ILE A 102 3.75 -9.11 2.53
CA ILE A 102 3.80 -9.05 1.06
C ILE A 102 4.00 -7.60 0.59
N ILE A 103 3.33 -6.65 1.21
CA ILE A 103 3.48 -5.23 0.88
C ILE A 103 4.90 -4.75 1.18
N ALA A 104 5.40 -5.05 2.38
CA ALA A 104 6.76 -4.69 2.77
C ALA A 104 7.81 -5.38 1.87
N ALA A 105 7.60 -6.65 1.55
CA ALA A 105 8.49 -7.39 0.65
C ALA A 105 8.52 -6.79 -0.75
N THR A 106 7.40 -6.27 -1.22
CA THR A 106 7.33 -5.58 -2.52
C THR A 106 8.21 -4.33 -2.52
N ALA A 107 8.11 -3.51 -1.47
CA ALA A 107 8.94 -2.31 -1.33
C ALA A 107 10.43 -2.66 -1.23
N LEU A 108 10.77 -3.69 -0.46
CA LEU A 108 12.15 -4.17 -0.32
C LEU A 108 12.70 -4.69 -1.64
N HIS A 109 11.91 -5.46 -2.38
CA HIS A 109 12.33 -6.03 -3.67
C HIS A 109 12.69 -4.95 -4.68
N TYR A 110 11.88 -3.90 -4.78
CA TYR A 110 12.14 -2.79 -5.70
C TYR A 110 13.06 -1.72 -5.12
N GLU A 111 13.43 -1.85 -3.85
CA GLU A 111 14.26 -0.86 -3.15
C GLU A 111 13.66 0.54 -3.23
N LYS A 112 12.35 0.63 -2.99
CA LYS A 112 11.59 1.87 -3.08
C LYS A 112 10.87 2.18 -1.75
N PRO A 113 10.61 3.46 -1.47
CA PRO A 113 9.93 3.84 -0.24
C PRO A 113 8.46 3.39 -0.25
N LEU A 114 7.96 3.14 0.96
CA LEU A 114 6.58 2.77 1.22
C LEU A 114 5.90 3.87 2.01
N VAL A 115 4.80 4.41 1.50
CA VAL A 115 3.95 5.34 2.23
C VAL A 115 3.00 4.53 3.09
N THR A 116 3.15 4.62 4.40
CA THR A 116 2.34 3.86 5.36
C THR A 116 2.28 4.54 6.71
N CYS A 117 1.12 4.47 7.38
CA CYS A 117 0.92 4.90 8.75
C CYS A 117 1.15 3.78 9.76
N ASP A 118 1.41 2.56 9.29
CA ASP A 118 1.58 1.40 10.16
C ASP A 118 2.94 1.44 10.86
N GLU A 119 2.94 1.71 12.16
CA GLU A 119 4.15 1.79 12.96
C GLU A 119 4.93 0.47 12.98
N ALA A 120 4.25 -0.66 12.86
CA ALA A 120 4.90 -1.97 12.81
C ALA A 120 5.83 -2.10 11.59
N MET A 121 5.54 -1.40 10.50
CA MET A 121 6.40 -1.40 9.31
C MET A 121 7.75 -0.73 9.56
N GLN A 122 7.84 0.21 10.51
CA GLN A 122 9.09 0.89 10.85
C GLN A 122 10.13 -0.07 11.43
N ALA A 123 9.69 -1.18 12.01
CA ALA A 123 10.57 -2.21 12.57
C ALA A 123 11.19 -3.12 11.50
N VAL A 124 10.73 -3.05 10.25
CA VAL A 124 11.25 -3.90 9.18
C VAL A 124 12.57 -3.35 8.67
N LYS A 125 13.64 -4.15 8.86
CA LYS A 125 14.99 -3.76 8.47
C LYS A 125 15.09 -3.53 6.95
N GLY A 126 15.65 -2.38 6.57
CA GLY A 126 15.87 -2.02 5.18
C GLY A 126 14.69 -1.36 4.48
N LEU A 127 13.54 -1.29 5.14
CA LEU A 127 12.35 -0.66 4.59
C LEU A 127 12.39 0.85 4.83
N LYS A 128 12.24 1.63 3.77
CA LYS A 128 12.16 3.09 3.85
C LYS A 128 10.70 3.48 3.96
N ILE A 129 10.34 4.17 5.03
CA ILE A 129 8.98 4.61 5.33
C ILE A 129 8.84 6.09 5.06
N ILE A 130 7.71 6.46 4.47
CA ILE A 130 7.26 7.85 4.36
C ILE A 130 5.94 7.96 5.09
N TRP A 131 5.91 8.85 6.07
CA TRP A 131 4.67 9.23 6.73
C TRP A 131 4.81 10.55 7.51
#